data_26ebb22cdc1b34f1d4b3c2f4a27fc19c
#
_entry.id   26ebb22cdc1b34f1d4b3c2f4a27fc19c
#
_cell.length_a   1.000
_cell.length_b   1.000
_cell.length_c   1.000
_cell.angle_alpha   90.00
_cell.angle_beta   90.00
_cell.angle_gamma   90.00
#
_symmetry.space_group_name_H-M   'P 1'
#
loop_
_entity.id
_entity.type
_entity.pdbx_description
1 polymer ?
#
loop_
_entity_poly.entity_id
_entity_poly.type
_entity_poly.pdbx_seq_one_letter_code
_entity_poly.pdbx_strand_id
1 'polypeptide(L)'
;IFATRKTPMVDIVDPAGLVRSQVIENESGSLRITLNGAENRRTLAGHFIAESFGSAVQHLAFATGDIFRTVAAMRANGFRPLAISPNYYDDIEARFGVEPDLLDRLRADNILYDRDAEGEYFQIYSPNYGEGFFAQQWLGLKRMVGRG
;
A
#
# COMPACT_ATOMS: atom_id res chain seq x y z
N ILE A 1 -18.26 11.95 15.89
CA ILE A 1 -17.61 12.48 14.71
C ILE A 1 -16.12 12.59 15.01
N PHE A 2 -15.26 12.21 14.10
CA PHE A 2 -13.82 12.06 14.31
C PHE A 2 -13.12 13.42 14.43
N ALA A 3 -12.33 13.61 15.50
CA ALA A 3 -11.39 14.71 15.57
C ALA A 3 -10.19 14.37 14.66
N THR A 4 -10.06 15.10 13.55
CA THR A 4 -9.03 14.84 12.56
C THR A 4 -8.26 16.10 12.22
N ARG A 5 -7.00 15.94 11.82
CA ARG A 5 -6.13 16.98 11.27
C ARG A 5 -5.80 16.67 9.80
N LYS A 6 -5.57 17.72 9.03
CA LYS A 6 -5.07 17.62 7.66
C LYS A 6 -3.54 17.65 7.67
N THR A 7 -2.94 16.82 6.83
CA THR A 7 -1.52 16.99 6.48
C THR A 7 -1.37 18.00 5.32
N PRO A 8 -0.17 18.48 5.01
CA PRO A 8 0.08 19.22 3.78
C PRO A 8 -0.36 18.41 2.55
N MET A 9 -0.83 19.12 1.51
CA MET A 9 -1.16 18.51 0.23
C MET A 9 0.13 18.11 -0.50
N VAL A 10 0.11 16.96 -1.15
CA VAL A 10 1.24 16.42 -1.92
C VAL A 10 0.79 16.17 -3.35
N ASP A 11 1.59 16.62 -4.30
CA ASP A 11 1.40 16.29 -5.71
C ASP A 11 2.14 14.99 -6.04
N ILE A 12 1.42 14.01 -6.55
CA ILE A 12 1.94 12.70 -6.95
C ILE A 12 1.99 12.70 -8.48
N VAL A 13 3.17 12.38 -9.02
CA VAL A 13 3.36 12.25 -10.46
C VAL A 13 2.84 10.89 -10.91
N ASP A 14 1.80 10.90 -11.74
CA ASP A 14 1.30 9.75 -12.50
C ASP A 14 1.77 9.89 -13.96
N PRO A 15 2.07 8.82 -14.70
CA PRO A 15 2.49 8.90 -16.10
C PRO A 15 1.55 9.71 -17.00
N ALA A 16 0.28 9.82 -16.65
CA ALA A 16 -0.74 10.55 -17.41
C ALA A 16 -1.08 11.94 -16.85
N GLY A 17 -0.42 12.38 -15.77
CA GLY A 17 -0.65 13.70 -15.18
C GLY A 17 -0.41 13.77 -13.68
N LEU A 18 -0.88 14.83 -13.05
CA LEU A 18 -0.75 15.03 -11.61
C LEU A 18 -1.98 14.52 -10.87
N VAL A 19 -1.73 13.87 -9.74
CA VAL A 19 -2.72 13.49 -8.75
C VAL A 19 -2.43 14.27 -7.47
N ARG A 20 -3.39 15.04 -6.99
CA ARG A 20 -3.27 15.75 -5.71
C ARG A 20 -3.75 14.87 -4.59
N SER A 21 -2.90 14.64 -3.62
CA SER A 21 -3.18 13.80 -2.47
C SER A 21 -3.16 14.61 -1.18
N GLN A 22 -4.18 14.42 -0.37
CA GLN A 22 -4.26 15.01 0.97
C GLN A 22 -4.67 13.96 1.98
N VAL A 23 -3.90 13.84 3.07
CA VAL A 23 -4.23 12.93 4.16
C VAL A 23 -4.96 13.66 5.26
N ILE A 24 -6.02 13.03 5.76
CA ILE A 24 -6.74 13.38 6.97
C ILE A 24 -6.53 12.23 7.96
N GLU A 25 -6.05 12.54 9.15
CA GLU A 25 -5.80 11.52 10.18
C GLU A 25 -6.29 11.96 11.55
N ASN A 26 -6.69 11.00 12.39
CA ASN A 26 -6.99 11.28 13.77
C ASN A 26 -5.71 11.42 14.63
N GLU A 27 -5.83 11.88 15.85
CA GLU A 27 -4.70 12.17 16.74
C GLU A 27 -3.84 10.92 17.01
N SER A 28 -4.45 9.76 17.18
CA SER A 28 -3.74 8.49 17.42
C SER A 28 -3.13 7.86 16.16
N GLY A 29 -3.45 8.36 14.96
CA GLY A 29 -3.02 7.76 13.69
C GLY A 29 -3.71 6.42 13.36
N SER A 30 -4.68 6.00 14.16
CA SER A 30 -5.41 4.74 13.92
C SER A 30 -6.41 4.82 12.76
N LEU A 31 -6.82 6.03 12.41
CA LEU A 31 -7.65 6.30 11.23
C LEU A 31 -6.93 7.30 10.34
N ARG A 32 -6.70 6.91 9.09
CA ARG A 32 -6.11 7.76 8.07
C ARG A 32 -6.96 7.65 6.80
N ILE A 33 -7.37 8.79 6.26
CA ILE A 33 -8.13 8.88 5.01
C ILE A 33 -7.29 9.67 4.03
N THR A 34 -6.94 9.06 2.91
CA THR A 34 -6.23 9.73 1.82
C THR A 34 -7.24 10.14 0.75
N LEU A 35 -7.30 11.42 0.47
CA LEU A 35 -8.14 12.01 -0.57
C LEU A 35 -7.29 12.27 -1.80
N ASN A 36 -7.60 11.60 -2.90
CA ASN A 36 -6.91 11.77 -4.17
C ASN A 36 -7.82 12.50 -5.17
N GLY A 37 -7.34 13.61 -5.67
CA GLY A 37 -7.99 14.38 -6.74
C GLY A 37 -7.15 14.31 -8.01
N ALA A 38 -7.77 14.02 -9.15
CA ALA A 38 -7.12 13.98 -10.43
C ALA A 38 -7.80 14.94 -11.41
N GLU A 39 -7.00 15.76 -12.06
CA GLU A 39 -7.48 16.67 -13.13
C GLU A 39 -7.62 15.95 -14.47
N ASN A 40 -6.80 14.92 -14.68
CA ASN A 40 -6.78 14.14 -15.92
C ASN A 40 -7.43 12.77 -15.73
N ARG A 41 -8.45 12.47 -16.55
CA ARG A 41 -9.15 11.17 -16.55
C ARG A 41 -8.26 9.99 -16.95
N ARG A 42 -7.09 10.23 -17.54
CA ARG A 42 -6.14 9.18 -17.94
C ARG A 42 -5.28 8.68 -16.78
N THR A 43 -5.21 9.41 -15.66
CA THR A 43 -4.53 8.92 -14.45
C THR A 43 -5.34 7.78 -13.83
N LEU A 44 -4.70 6.91 -13.05
CA LEU A 44 -5.39 5.84 -12.34
C LEU A 44 -6.51 6.38 -11.44
N ALA A 45 -6.25 7.47 -10.72
CA ALA A 45 -7.27 8.12 -9.89
C ALA A 45 -8.39 8.73 -10.71
N GLY A 46 -8.06 9.39 -11.83
CA GLY A 46 -9.04 9.99 -12.73
C GLY A 46 -9.94 8.98 -13.42
N HIS A 47 -9.37 7.84 -13.83
CA HIS A 47 -10.14 6.72 -14.39
C HIS A 47 -11.12 6.15 -13.34
N PHE A 48 -10.64 5.88 -12.13
CA PHE A 48 -11.48 5.37 -11.04
C PHE A 48 -12.64 6.33 -10.72
N ILE A 49 -12.37 7.65 -10.63
CA ILE A 49 -13.41 8.66 -10.37
C ILE A 49 -14.46 8.65 -11.49
N ALA A 50 -14.05 8.49 -12.75
CA ALA A 50 -14.96 8.44 -13.87
C ALA A 50 -15.86 7.19 -13.84
N GLU A 51 -15.27 6.02 -13.59
CA GLU A 51 -16.01 4.75 -13.51
C GLU A 51 -16.92 4.67 -12.29
N SER A 52 -16.57 5.37 -11.21
CA SER A 52 -17.39 5.44 -9.98
C SER A 52 -18.46 6.52 -10.03
N PHE A 53 -18.60 7.23 -11.15
CA PHE A 53 -19.51 8.38 -11.28
C PHE A 53 -19.30 9.48 -10.23
N GLY A 54 -18.07 9.67 -9.77
CA GLY A 54 -17.68 10.65 -8.77
C GLY A 54 -16.78 10.08 -7.68
N SER A 55 -16.80 10.73 -6.52
CA SER A 55 -15.98 10.32 -5.38
C SER A 55 -16.45 9.00 -4.78
N ALA A 56 -15.53 8.05 -4.65
CA ALA A 56 -15.78 6.75 -4.06
C ALA A 56 -14.55 6.24 -3.29
N VAL A 57 -14.75 5.19 -2.51
CA VAL A 57 -13.63 4.48 -1.83
C VAL A 57 -12.96 3.57 -2.84
N GLN A 58 -11.70 3.87 -3.17
CA GLN A 58 -10.89 3.05 -4.08
C GLN A 58 -10.27 1.87 -3.37
N HIS A 59 -9.74 2.06 -2.16
CA HIS A 59 -9.15 0.96 -1.40
C HIS A 59 -9.29 1.15 0.10
N LEU A 60 -9.20 0.04 0.81
CA LEU A 60 -9.08 -0.03 2.26
C LEU A 60 -7.73 -0.64 2.61
N ALA A 61 -6.97 0.03 3.46
CA ALA A 61 -5.68 -0.46 3.95
C ALA A 61 -5.76 -0.75 5.46
N PHE A 62 -5.31 -1.92 5.86
CA PHE A 62 -5.29 -2.36 7.25
C PHE A 62 -3.84 -2.57 7.70
N ALA A 63 -3.48 -2.00 8.85
CA ALA A 63 -2.20 -2.26 9.47
C ALA A 63 -2.19 -3.61 10.19
N THR A 64 -1.05 -4.29 10.16
CA THR A 64 -0.85 -5.53 10.93
C THR A 64 0.47 -5.47 11.68
N GLY A 65 0.56 -6.20 12.78
CA GLY A 65 1.79 -6.39 13.55
C GLY A 65 2.68 -7.53 13.01
N ASP A 66 2.14 -8.39 12.14
CA ASP A 66 2.86 -9.50 11.50
C ASP A 66 2.20 -9.83 10.16
N ILE A 67 2.85 -9.41 9.08
CA ILE A 67 2.31 -9.57 7.72
C ILE A 67 2.22 -11.04 7.32
N PHE A 68 3.23 -11.86 7.65
CA PHE A 68 3.28 -13.27 7.26
C PHE A 68 2.19 -14.09 7.95
N ARG A 69 2.01 -13.89 9.25
CA ARG A 69 0.94 -14.52 10.01
C ARG A 69 -0.44 -14.10 9.50
N THR A 70 -0.59 -12.81 9.18
CA THR A 70 -1.84 -12.28 8.63
C THR A 70 -2.15 -12.91 7.28
N VAL A 71 -1.17 -12.97 6.37
CA VAL A 71 -1.34 -13.58 5.04
C VAL A 71 -1.69 -15.06 5.15
N ALA A 72 -1.01 -15.80 6.02
CA ALA A 72 -1.34 -17.21 6.26
C ALA A 72 -2.78 -17.41 6.73
N ALA A 73 -3.24 -16.60 7.69
CA ALA A 73 -4.63 -16.63 8.17
C ALA A 73 -5.64 -16.24 7.09
N MET A 74 -5.34 -15.22 6.29
CA MET A 74 -6.19 -14.79 5.18
C MET A 74 -6.31 -15.88 4.10
N ARG A 75 -5.20 -16.52 3.74
CA ARG A 75 -5.17 -17.64 2.77
C ARG A 75 -5.98 -18.85 3.27
N ALA A 76 -5.88 -19.18 4.56
CA ALA A 76 -6.69 -20.24 5.17
C ALA A 76 -8.20 -19.95 5.07
N ASN A 77 -8.60 -18.68 4.96
CA ASN A 77 -9.96 -18.22 4.73
C ASN A 77 -10.29 -17.92 3.25
N GLY A 78 -9.48 -18.41 2.31
CA GLY A 78 -9.77 -18.32 0.89
C GLY A 78 -9.28 -17.05 0.20
N PHE A 79 -8.55 -16.17 0.88
CA PHE A 79 -7.94 -14.99 0.24
C PHE A 79 -6.86 -15.39 -0.75
N ARG A 80 -6.90 -14.79 -1.93
CA ARG A 80 -5.86 -14.91 -2.96
C ARG A 80 -5.23 -13.55 -3.19
N PRO A 81 -3.94 -13.38 -2.89
CA PRO A 81 -3.26 -12.12 -3.14
C PRO A 81 -3.12 -11.83 -4.63
N LEU A 82 -2.95 -10.56 -4.96
CA LEU A 82 -2.54 -10.14 -6.30
C LEU A 82 -1.20 -10.80 -6.63
N ALA A 83 -1.13 -11.46 -7.78
CA ALA A 83 0.10 -12.10 -8.24
C ALA A 83 1.15 -11.05 -8.61
N ILE A 84 2.35 -11.19 -8.06
CA ILE A 84 3.50 -10.32 -8.33
C ILE A 84 4.47 -11.05 -9.25
N SER A 85 4.99 -10.33 -10.25
CA SER A 85 5.98 -10.87 -11.18
C SER A 85 7.25 -11.33 -10.44
N PRO A 86 7.83 -12.50 -10.79
CA PRO A 86 9.11 -12.94 -10.23
C PRO A 86 10.22 -11.90 -10.36
N ASN A 87 10.29 -11.17 -11.47
CA ASN A 87 11.30 -10.12 -11.70
C ASN A 87 11.29 -9.02 -10.63
N TYR A 88 10.14 -8.77 -10.01
CA TYR A 88 10.08 -7.81 -8.90
C TYR A 88 10.98 -8.23 -7.73
N TYR A 89 11.00 -9.53 -7.40
CA TYR A 89 11.80 -10.05 -6.30
C TYR A 89 13.29 -10.07 -6.62
N ASP A 90 13.65 -10.31 -7.88
CA ASP A 90 15.03 -10.19 -8.35
C ASP A 90 15.51 -8.74 -8.25
N ASP A 91 14.65 -7.78 -8.58
CA ASP A 91 14.91 -6.35 -8.44
C ASP A 91 15.15 -5.92 -6.98
N ILE A 92 14.29 -6.34 -6.04
CA ILE A 92 14.46 -5.97 -4.63
C ILE A 92 15.66 -6.66 -3.98
N GLU A 93 16.01 -7.86 -4.40
CA GLU A 93 17.27 -8.52 -4.01
C GLU A 93 18.48 -7.68 -4.43
N ALA A 94 18.51 -7.27 -5.70
CA ALA A 94 19.60 -6.45 -6.24
C ALA A 94 19.69 -5.06 -5.58
N ARG A 95 18.55 -4.43 -5.28
CA ARG A 95 18.50 -3.08 -4.69
C ARG A 95 18.82 -3.05 -3.20
N PHE A 96 18.35 -4.03 -2.46
CA PHE A 96 18.36 -3.98 -1.00
C PHE A 96 19.23 -5.05 -0.34
N GLY A 97 19.69 -6.06 -1.10
CA GLY A 97 20.43 -7.19 -0.53
C GLY A 97 19.58 -7.92 0.52
N VAL A 98 18.34 -8.22 0.18
CA VAL A 98 17.40 -8.92 1.08
C VAL A 98 17.93 -10.32 1.36
N GLU A 99 17.89 -10.75 2.63
CA GLU A 99 18.31 -12.09 3.02
C GLU A 99 17.50 -13.17 2.27
N PRO A 100 18.13 -14.24 1.79
CA PRO A 100 17.49 -15.26 0.95
C PRO A 100 16.21 -15.84 1.56
N ASP A 101 16.23 -16.18 2.84
CA ASP A 101 15.05 -16.75 3.54
C ASP A 101 13.88 -15.77 3.58
N LEU A 102 14.15 -14.47 3.74
CA LEU A 102 13.13 -13.45 3.70
C LEU A 102 12.60 -13.29 2.27
N LEU A 103 13.48 -13.26 1.28
CA LEU A 103 13.13 -13.12 -0.13
C LEU A 103 12.21 -14.26 -0.60
N ASP A 104 12.52 -15.50 -0.22
CA ASP A 104 11.72 -16.68 -0.54
C ASP A 104 10.32 -16.58 0.06
N ARG A 105 10.20 -16.12 1.30
CA ARG A 105 8.91 -15.91 1.96
C ARG A 105 8.10 -14.81 1.29
N LEU A 106 8.72 -13.68 0.94
CA LEU A 106 8.07 -12.58 0.22
C LEU A 106 7.51 -13.06 -1.12
N ARG A 107 8.31 -13.82 -1.86
CA ARG A 107 7.94 -14.40 -3.16
C ARG A 107 6.79 -15.40 -3.05
N ALA A 108 6.86 -16.32 -2.07
CA ALA A 108 5.82 -17.33 -1.84
C ALA A 108 4.45 -16.73 -1.51
N ASP A 109 4.44 -15.61 -0.81
CA ASP A 109 3.22 -14.96 -0.32
C ASP A 109 2.77 -13.75 -1.15
N ASN A 110 3.47 -13.41 -2.24
CA ASN A 110 3.24 -12.22 -3.06
C ASN A 110 3.28 -10.91 -2.24
N ILE A 111 4.19 -10.84 -1.27
CA ILE A 111 4.37 -9.66 -0.44
C ILE A 111 5.34 -8.70 -1.12
N LEU A 112 4.92 -7.45 -1.26
CA LEU A 112 5.79 -6.36 -1.71
C LEU A 112 6.62 -5.85 -0.53
N TYR A 113 7.86 -5.48 -0.82
CA TYR A 113 8.83 -4.99 0.15
C TYR A 113 9.47 -3.71 -0.33
N ASP A 114 9.63 -2.77 0.57
CA ASP A 114 10.42 -1.56 0.35
C ASP A 114 11.19 -1.21 1.61
N ARG A 115 12.30 -0.46 1.46
CA ARG A 115 13.14 -0.04 2.57
C ARG A 115 13.72 1.34 2.30
N ASP A 116 13.63 2.21 3.30
CA ASP A 116 14.27 3.51 3.31
C ASP A 116 15.17 3.69 4.56
N ALA A 117 15.62 4.91 4.80
CA ALA A 117 16.45 5.23 5.96
C ALA A 117 15.70 5.08 7.31
N GLU A 118 14.38 5.14 7.29
CA GLU A 118 13.54 5.13 8.49
C GLU A 118 13.03 3.74 8.85
N GLY A 119 12.95 2.81 7.86
CA GLY A 119 12.47 1.48 8.14
C GLY A 119 12.19 0.60 6.94
N GLU A 120 11.47 -0.46 7.19
CA GLU A 120 11.06 -1.46 6.22
C GLU A 120 9.54 -1.47 6.10
N TYR A 121 9.05 -1.69 4.88
CA TYR A 121 7.63 -1.69 4.57
C TYR A 121 7.26 -2.96 3.82
N PHE A 122 6.24 -3.63 4.29
CA PHE A 122 5.70 -4.84 3.71
C PHE A 122 4.25 -4.60 3.33
N GLN A 123 3.85 -5.02 2.15
CA GLN A 123 2.51 -4.78 1.63
C GLN A 123 2.00 -5.99 0.87
N ILE A 124 0.69 -6.25 0.95
CA ILE A 124 0.01 -7.24 0.14
C ILE A 124 -1.32 -6.65 -0.34
N TYR A 125 -1.67 -6.95 -1.56
CA TYR A 125 -2.87 -6.45 -2.20
C TYR A 125 -3.81 -7.58 -2.60
N SER A 126 -5.10 -7.30 -2.57
CA SER A 126 -6.08 -8.13 -3.26
C SER A 126 -6.06 -7.83 -4.77
N PRO A 127 -6.55 -8.73 -5.61
CA PRO A 127 -7.04 -8.35 -6.93
C PRO A 127 -8.11 -7.26 -6.83
N ASN A 128 -8.38 -6.57 -7.94
CA ASN A 128 -9.47 -5.63 -8.01
C ASN A 128 -10.83 -6.34 -7.91
N TYR A 129 -11.74 -5.70 -7.20
CA TYR A 129 -13.15 -6.08 -7.15
C TYR A 129 -13.95 -5.05 -7.95
N GLY A 130 -14.79 -5.51 -8.87
CA GLY A 130 -15.55 -4.64 -9.75
C GLY A 130 -14.67 -3.65 -10.51
N GLU A 131 -15.06 -2.38 -10.53
CA GLU A 131 -14.42 -1.30 -11.31
C GLU A 131 -13.19 -0.68 -10.62
N GLY A 132 -12.41 -1.47 -9.88
CA GLY A 132 -11.11 -1.03 -9.38
C GLY A 132 -11.00 -0.83 -7.88
N PHE A 133 -11.97 -1.27 -7.08
CA PHE A 133 -11.83 -1.36 -5.63
C PHE A 133 -10.86 -2.49 -5.25
N PHE A 134 -9.98 -2.25 -4.28
CA PHE A 134 -9.08 -3.29 -3.76
C PHE A 134 -8.82 -3.15 -2.26
N ALA A 135 -8.32 -4.21 -1.64
CA ALA A 135 -7.88 -4.21 -0.25
C ALA A 135 -6.37 -4.36 -0.15
N GLN A 136 -5.80 -3.74 0.86
CA GLN A 136 -4.38 -3.77 1.18
C GLN A 136 -4.18 -4.15 2.64
N GLN A 137 -3.16 -4.97 2.90
CA GLN A 137 -2.59 -5.15 4.24
C GLN A 137 -1.17 -4.59 4.22
N TRP A 138 -0.74 -3.95 5.30
CA TRP A 138 0.60 -3.42 5.38
C TRP A 138 1.21 -3.55 6.78
N LEU A 139 2.51 -3.67 6.82
CA LEU A 139 3.34 -3.61 8.01
C LEU A 139 4.47 -2.61 7.78
N GLY A 140 4.56 -1.58 8.59
CA GLY A 140 5.71 -0.68 8.64
C GLY A 140 6.53 -0.97 9.90
N LEU A 141 7.78 -1.34 9.73
CA LEU A 141 8.74 -1.52 10.80
C LEU A 141 9.71 -0.33 10.80
N LYS A 142 9.57 0.58 11.76
CA LYS A 142 10.59 1.62 11.96
C LYS A 142 11.88 0.96 12.44
N ARG A 143 12.99 1.26 11.76
CA ARG A 143 14.31 0.91 12.28
C ARG A 143 14.49 1.61 13.62
N MET A 144 14.63 0.84 14.68
CA MET A 144 15.18 1.39 15.91
C MET A 144 16.64 1.76 15.61
N VAL A 145 16.91 3.04 15.39
CA VAL A 145 18.26 3.56 15.39
C VAL A 145 18.80 3.28 16.79
N GLY A 146 19.66 2.27 16.90
CA GLY A 146 20.36 1.99 18.13
C GLY A 146 21.10 3.26 18.53
N ARG A 147 20.77 3.81 19.68
CA ARG A 147 21.61 4.82 20.34
C ARG A 147 22.91 4.09 20.67
N GLY A 148 23.94 4.27 19.82
CA GLY A 148 25.32 4.03 20.17
C GLY A 148 25.80 5.14 21.11
#